data_5526568178a56ef82d4ff971f1189eb8
#
_entry.id   5526568178a56ef82d4ff971f1189eb8
#
_cell.length_a   1.000
_cell.length_b   1.000
_cell.length_c   1.000
_cell.angle_alpha   90.00
_cell.angle_beta   90.00
_cell.angle_gamma   90.00
#
_symmetry.space_group_name_H-M   'P 1'
#
loop_
_entity.id
_entity.type
_entity.pdbx_description
1 polymer ?
#
loop_
_entity_poly.entity_id
_entity_poly.type
_entity_poly.pdbx_seq_one_letter_code
_entity_poly.pdbx_strand_id
1 'polypeptide(L)'
;MKLVKYPNKSQWAELLARPSFDNSSLLSTVQGVLTDIRTRGDEAVKEYEQKFDHVQLSNLAVTEAEIDEAEALLSADLKTAIKQAKENIAKFHAAQDVPLPCIETMKGVRCWQKAVPIQKVGLYIPGGTAPLFSTVLMLAVPAKIAGCQDIVLCTPPNAEGKVHPAVLFSAHVAGVNKIFKIGGVQAIGAMAYGTQSVPKVYKIFGPGNQYVTAAKQCVSLRDVAIDMPAGPSEVEVIADDTANPAFVAADLLSQAEHGADSQAICITSSERVAQEVMNEVEKQVAALPRQALAQKSLDHSRIIVVHDFEEVIDITNEYAPEHLIIQTKDYAQIAERIHSAGSLFLGHLTPESAGDYASGTNHTLPTSGYAHAYSGVNLDSFRKKMTYQEITPDGLRNIGNIVEVMAENEGLFAHKNAMTLRLKSI
;
A
#
# COMPACT_ATOMS: atom_id res chain seq x y z
N MET A 1 6.14 22.93 12.56
CA MET A 1 4.68 22.69 12.47
C MET A 1 3.92 24.00 12.69
N LYS A 2 2.78 24.25 12.00
CA LYS A 2 2.00 25.50 12.07
C LYS A 2 0.69 25.26 12.82
N LEU A 3 0.39 26.09 13.83
CA LEU A 3 -0.91 26.11 14.53
C LEU A 3 -1.90 27.02 13.76
N VAL A 4 -3.06 26.48 13.42
CA VAL A 4 -4.17 27.19 12.76
C VAL A 4 -5.42 27.05 13.62
N LYS A 5 -6.09 28.17 13.90
CA LYS A 5 -7.28 28.18 14.75
C LYS A 5 -8.49 28.60 13.95
N TYR A 6 -9.54 27.81 14.03
CA TYR A 6 -10.88 28.08 13.51
C TYR A 6 -10.88 28.50 12.02
N PRO A 7 -10.25 27.69 11.12
CA PRO A 7 -10.22 28.02 9.70
C PRO A 7 -11.62 27.93 9.10
N ASN A 8 -11.96 28.89 8.24
CA ASN A 8 -13.18 28.78 7.45
C ASN A 8 -13.10 27.63 6.45
N LYS A 9 -14.21 27.02 6.11
CA LYS A 9 -14.28 25.89 5.16
C LYS A 9 -13.61 26.21 3.80
N SER A 10 -13.66 27.45 3.34
CA SER A 10 -12.96 27.89 2.14
C SER A 10 -11.42 27.83 2.18
N GLN A 11 -10.85 27.73 3.37
CA GLN A 11 -9.41 27.62 3.59
C GLN A 11 -8.92 26.16 3.68
N TRP A 12 -9.83 25.20 3.82
CA TRP A 12 -9.46 23.79 4.02
C TRP A 12 -8.63 23.24 2.88
N ALA A 13 -9.00 23.51 1.63
CA ALA A 13 -8.25 23.04 0.48
C ALA A 13 -6.77 23.45 0.51
N GLU A 14 -6.46 24.67 0.96
CA GLU A 14 -5.09 25.15 1.10
C GLU A 14 -4.40 24.54 2.35
N LEU A 15 -5.11 24.44 3.46
CA LEU A 15 -4.56 23.90 4.71
C LEU A 15 -4.22 22.41 4.62
N LEU A 16 -5.04 21.66 3.90
CA LEU A 16 -4.92 20.22 3.69
C LEU A 16 -4.07 19.88 2.46
N ALA A 17 -3.60 20.90 1.73
CA ALA A 17 -2.78 20.68 0.55
C ALA A 17 -1.49 19.91 0.90
N ARG A 18 -1.25 18.87 0.14
CA ARG A 18 -0.08 18.02 0.28
C ARG A 18 1.11 18.58 -0.47
N PRO A 19 2.33 18.30 -0.02
CA PRO A 19 3.52 18.64 -0.79
C PRO A 19 3.42 18.05 -2.21
N SER A 20 3.56 18.90 -3.23
CA SER A 20 3.52 18.48 -4.62
C SER A 20 4.86 18.78 -5.30
N PHE A 21 5.29 17.88 -6.17
CA PHE A 21 6.50 18.06 -6.97
C PHE A 21 6.13 18.20 -8.44
N ASP A 22 6.88 19.04 -9.17
CA ASP A 22 6.78 19.08 -10.63
C ASP A 22 7.35 17.79 -11.23
N ASN A 23 6.46 16.96 -11.74
CA ASN A 23 6.77 15.62 -12.23
C ASN A 23 7.15 15.57 -13.72
N SER A 24 7.18 16.68 -14.46
CA SER A 24 7.35 16.66 -15.91
C SER A 24 8.73 16.12 -16.38
N SER A 25 9.80 16.61 -15.79
CA SER A 25 11.17 16.13 -16.05
C SER A 25 11.41 14.71 -15.51
N LEU A 26 10.78 14.38 -14.38
CA LEU A 26 10.86 13.08 -13.74
C LEU A 26 10.26 11.98 -14.63
N LEU A 27 9.08 12.23 -15.21
CA LEU A 27 8.41 11.25 -16.09
C LEU A 27 9.25 10.94 -17.33
N SER A 28 9.89 11.94 -17.93
CA SER A 28 10.78 11.73 -19.09
C SER A 28 11.97 10.82 -18.73
N THR A 29 12.60 11.08 -17.58
CA THR A 29 13.71 10.25 -17.08
C THR A 29 13.28 8.82 -16.83
N VAL A 30 12.16 8.64 -16.15
CA VAL A 30 11.60 7.31 -15.83
C VAL A 30 11.26 6.53 -17.11
N GLN A 31 10.62 7.17 -18.09
CA GLN A 31 10.30 6.53 -19.37
C GLN A 31 11.55 6.11 -20.15
N GLY A 32 12.62 6.92 -20.10
CA GLY A 32 13.90 6.56 -20.69
C GLY A 32 14.48 5.28 -20.09
N VAL A 33 14.53 5.20 -18.75
CA VAL A 33 15.02 4.01 -18.03
C VAL A 33 14.15 2.78 -18.35
N LEU A 34 12.82 2.91 -18.30
CA LEU A 34 11.90 1.82 -18.57
C LEU A 34 12.04 1.29 -20.02
N THR A 35 12.20 2.18 -20.99
CA THR A 35 12.39 1.81 -22.40
C THR A 35 13.70 1.05 -22.60
N ASP A 36 14.76 1.49 -21.94
CA ASP A 36 16.07 0.87 -22.03
C ASP A 36 16.07 -0.55 -21.41
N ILE A 37 15.46 -0.71 -20.24
CA ILE A 37 15.30 -2.04 -19.60
C ILE A 37 14.47 -2.99 -20.49
N ARG A 38 13.40 -2.51 -21.09
CA ARG A 38 12.59 -3.31 -22.02
C ARG A 38 13.42 -3.84 -23.19
N THR A 39 14.42 -3.07 -23.64
CA THR A 39 15.22 -3.38 -24.82
C THR A 39 16.44 -4.24 -24.50
N ARG A 40 17.19 -3.88 -23.44
CA ARG A 40 18.49 -4.48 -23.10
C ARG A 40 18.44 -5.45 -21.91
N GLY A 41 17.34 -5.48 -21.14
CA GLY A 41 17.17 -6.40 -20.00
C GLY A 41 18.20 -6.21 -18.90
N ASP A 42 18.84 -7.31 -18.47
CA ASP A 42 19.83 -7.31 -17.37
C ASP A 42 21.00 -6.37 -17.57
N GLU A 43 21.41 -6.13 -18.81
CA GLU A 43 22.51 -5.20 -19.13
C GLU A 43 22.15 -3.78 -18.68
N ALA A 44 20.98 -3.30 -19.07
CA ALA A 44 20.48 -1.99 -18.65
C ALA A 44 20.29 -1.92 -17.13
N VAL A 45 19.73 -2.97 -16.52
CA VAL A 45 19.56 -3.01 -15.07
C VAL A 45 20.89 -2.84 -14.34
N LYS A 46 21.94 -3.57 -14.75
CA LYS A 46 23.27 -3.47 -14.12
C LYS A 46 23.92 -2.10 -14.30
N GLU A 47 23.75 -1.48 -15.47
CA GLU A 47 24.23 -0.12 -15.70
C GLU A 47 23.53 0.91 -14.80
N TYR A 48 22.21 0.77 -14.61
CA TYR A 48 21.45 1.66 -13.73
C TYR A 48 21.75 1.42 -12.24
N GLU A 49 22.00 0.17 -11.80
CA GLU A 49 22.50 -0.11 -10.45
C GLU A 49 23.84 0.57 -10.20
N GLN A 50 24.76 0.54 -11.17
CA GLN A 50 26.02 1.26 -11.05
C GLN A 50 25.83 2.78 -11.03
N LYS A 51 24.90 3.29 -11.83
CA LYS A 51 24.66 4.75 -11.96
C LYS A 51 23.93 5.34 -10.75
N PHE A 52 22.93 4.66 -10.21
CA PHE A 52 22.03 5.20 -9.19
C PHE A 52 22.34 4.68 -7.78
N ASP A 53 22.69 3.41 -7.66
CA ASP A 53 22.98 2.75 -6.39
C ASP A 53 24.50 2.59 -6.15
N HIS A 54 25.33 3.03 -7.13
CA HIS A 54 26.81 3.02 -7.08
C HIS A 54 27.42 1.64 -6.83
N VAL A 55 26.75 0.59 -7.28
CA VAL A 55 27.17 -0.79 -7.09
C VAL A 55 27.33 -1.53 -8.43
N GLN A 56 28.42 -2.26 -8.58
CA GLN A 56 28.66 -3.12 -9.73
C GLN A 56 28.31 -4.57 -9.40
N LEU A 57 27.26 -5.10 -10.02
CA LEU A 57 26.74 -6.44 -9.76
C LEU A 57 27.09 -7.40 -10.90
N SER A 58 27.76 -8.51 -10.57
CA SER A 58 27.93 -9.64 -11.49
C SER A 58 26.65 -10.45 -11.61
N ASN A 59 25.97 -10.70 -10.48
CA ASN A 59 24.71 -11.42 -10.38
C ASN A 59 23.63 -10.54 -9.71
N LEU A 60 22.47 -10.46 -10.34
CA LEU A 60 21.32 -9.74 -9.79
C LEU A 60 20.55 -10.55 -8.73
N ALA A 61 20.56 -11.87 -8.83
CA ALA A 61 19.86 -12.73 -7.87
C ALA A 61 20.63 -12.85 -6.55
N VAL A 62 19.89 -12.89 -5.46
CA VAL A 62 20.40 -13.29 -4.13
C VAL A 62 20.57 -14.80 -4.10
N THR A 63 21.66 -15.27 -3.53
CA THR A 63 21.98 -16.70 -3.36
C THR A 63 21.51 -17.23 -2.01
N GLU A 64 21.33 -18.55 -1.89
CA GLU A 64 21.01 -19.19 -0.60
C GLU A 64 22.10 -18.91 0.45
N ALA A 65 23.37 -18.89 0.05
CA ALA A 65 24.47 -18.55 0.95
C ALA A 65 24.37 -17.14 1.52
N GLU A 66 23.89 -16.16 0.75
CA GLU A 66 23.65 -14.79 1.23
C GLU A 66 22.49 -14.76 2.24
N ILE A 67 21.48 -15.61 2.08
CA ILE A 67 20.37 -15.74 3.04
C ILE A 67 20.84 -16.36 4.34
N ASP A 68 21.63 -17.43 4.29
CA ASP A 68 22.19 -18.10 5.46
C ASP A 68 23.15 -17.16 6.23
N GLU A 69 24.02 -16.44 5.53
CA GLU A 69 24.89 -15.40 6.12
C GLU A 69 24.04 -14.33 6.84
N ALA A 70 22.97 -13.86 6.19
CA ALA A 70 22.10 -12.85 6.75
C ALA A 70 21.43 -13.31 8.06
N GLU A 71 20.96 -14.55 8.12
CA GLU A 71 20.36 -15.09 9.34
C GLU A 71 21.38 -15.15 10.49
N ALA A 72 22.64 -15.49 10.21
CA ALA A 72 23.69 -15.54 11.21
C ALA A 72 24.05 -14.17 11.80
N LEU A 73 23.88 -13.09 11.03
CA LEU A 73 24.18 -11.73 11.46
C LEU A 73 23.13 -11.09 12.37
N LEU A 74 21.91 -11.66 12.45
CA LEU A 74 20.82 -11.09 13.22
C LEU A 74 20.82 -11.57 14.69
N SER A 75 20.47 -10.65 15.60
CA SER A 75 20.24 -10.98 17.00
C SER A 75 19.05 -11.93 17.17
N ALA A 76 19.07 -12.73 18.22
CA ALA A 76 17.97 -13.65 18.56
C ALA A 76 16.65 -12.89 18.80
N ASP A 77 16.73 -11.72 19.45
CA ASP A 77 15.56 -10.88 19.73
C ASP A 77 14.90 -10.37 18.45
N LEU A 78 15.69 -9.86 17.48
CA LEU A 78 15.16 -9.39 16.21
C LEU A 78 14.52 -10.53 15.40
N LYS A 79 15.16 -11.70 15.38
CA LYS A 79 14.58 -12.89 14.72
C LYS A 79 13.25 -13.30 15.35
N THR A 80 13.16 -13.24 16.66
CA THR A 80 11.93 -13.55 17.40
C THR A 80 10.84 -12.52 17.09
N ALA A 81 11.17 -11.23 17.10
CA ALA A 81 10.24 -10.16 16.79
C ALA A 81 9.69 -10.27 15.35
N ILE A 82 10.56 -10.52 14.35
CA ILE A 82 10.14 -10.72 12.96
C ILE A 82 9.19 -11.91 12.82
N LYS A 83 9.50 -13.04 13.48
CA LYS A 83 8.63 -14.24 13.44
C LYS A 83 7.27 -13.96 14.07
N GLN A 84 7.23 -13.29 15.23
CA GLN A 84 5.98 -12.95 15.89
C GLN A 84 5.14 -11.97 15.07
N ALA A 85 5.75 -10.93 14.49
CA ALA A 85 5.08 -10.00 13.59
C ALA A 85 4.47 -10.74 12.38
N LYS A 86 5.24 -11.64 11.74
CA LYS A 86 4.75 -12.48 10.65
C LYS A 86 3.52 -13.31 11.06
N GLU A 87 3.51 -13.89 12.25
CA GLU A 87 2.38 -14.70 12.76
C GLU A 87 1.12 -13.85 12.93
N ASN A 88 1.26 -12.64 13.49
CA ASN A 88 0.14 -11.72 13.67
C ASN A 88 -0.44 -11.26 12.32
N ILE A 89 0.45 -10.88 11.37
CA ILE A 89 0.07 -10.51 10.00
C ILE A 89 -0.64 -11.69 9.31
N ALA A 90 -0.10 -12.90 9.46
CA ALA A 90 -0.69 -14.10 8.86
C ALA A 90 -2.08 -14.38 9.43
N LYS A 91 -2.25 -14.27 10.74
CA LYS A 91 -3.53 -14.50 11.42
C LYS A 91 -4.61 -13.51 10.93
N PHE A 92 -4.27 -12.23 10.85
CA PHE A 92 -5.19 -11.20 10.41
C PHE A 92 -5.59 -11.37 8.94
N HIS A 93 -4.60 -11.61 8.05
CA HIS A 93 -4.89 -11.74 6.63
C HIS A 93 -5.59 -13.08 6.29
N ALA A 94 -5.27 -14.17 6.98
CA ALA A 94 -5.97 -15.45 6.78
C ALA A 94 -7.47 -15.36 7.13
N ALA A 95 -7.84 -14.56 8.12
CA ALA A 95 -9.22 -14.34 8.49
C ALA A 95 -10.06 -13.61 7.42
N GLN A 96 -9.41 -13.01 6.42
CA GLN A 96 -10.07 -12.35 5.28
C GLN A 96 -10.51 -13.35 4.19
N ASP A 97 -10.13 -14.60 4.29
CA ASP A 97 -10.52 -15.63 3.32
C ASP A 97 -11.94 -16.16 3.61
N VAL A 98 -12.94 -15.39 3.18
CA VAL A 98 -14.35 -15.70 3.39
C VAL A 98 -14.93 -16.36 2.14
N PRO A 99 -15.62 -17.52 2.27
CA PRO A 99 -16.30 -18.16 1.15
C PRO A 99 -17.37 -17.26 0.53
N LEU A 100 -17.41 -17.22 -0.80
CA LEU A 100 -18.40 -16.44 -1.54
C LEU A 100 -19.63 -17.33 -1.86
N PRO A 101 -20.87 -16.85 -1.64
CA PRO A 101 -22.07 -17.63 -1.87
C PRO A 101 -22.34 -17.87 -3.36
N CYS A 102 -23.00 -18.99 -3.65
CA CYS A 102 -23.64 -19.24 -4.95
C CYS A 102 -25.10 -18.77 -4.87
N ILE A 103 -25.50 -17.90 -5.79
CA ILE A 103 -26.83 -17.29 -5.84
C ILE A 103 -27.60 -17.86 -7.02
N GLU A 104 -28.81 -18.37 -6.79
CA GLU A 104 -29.76 -18.69 -7.83
C GLU A 104 -30.57 -17.42 -8.15
N THR A 105 -30.23 -16.75 -9.26
CA THR A 105 -30.83 -15.46 -9.66
C THR A 105 -32.23 -15.63 -10.26
N MET A 106 -32.45 -16.76 -10.91
CA MET A 106 -33.73 -17.27 -11.36
C MET A 106 -33.70 -18.80 -11.22
N LYS A 107 -34.83 -19.46 -11.10
CA LYS A 107 -34.90 -20.94 -11.00
C LYS A 107 -34.11 -21.57 -12.16
N GLY A 108 -33.07 -22.34 -11.81
CA GLY A 108 -32.15 -22.98 -12.73
C GLY A 108 -31.04 -22.08 -13.34
N VAL A 109 -30.87 -20.84 -12.84
CA VAL A 109 -29.80 -19.93 -13.21
C VAL A 109 -28.95 -19.64 -11.98
N ARG A 110 -27.72 -20.15 -11.90
CA ARG A 110 -26.82 -20.03 -10.75
C ARG A 110 -25.61 -19.17 -11.11
N CYS A 111 -25.33 -18.21 -10.27
CA CYS A 111 -24.18 -17.31 -10.42
C CYS A 111 -23.36 -17.26 -9.12
N TRP A 112 -22.03 -17.32 -9.24
CA TRP A 112 -21.14 -17.17 -8.09
C TRP A 112 -19.81 -16.56 -8.49
N GLN A 113 -19.04 -16.18 -7.50
CA GLN A 113 -17.66 -15.75 -7.66
C GLN A 113 -16.70 -16.74 -6.99
N LYS A 114 -15.52 -16.86 -7.54
CA LYS A 114 -14.40 -17.58 -6.94
C LYS A 114 -13.19 -16.66 -6.87
N ALA A 115 -12.64 -16.50 -5.67
CA ALA A 115 -11.35 -15.83 -5.50
C ALA A 115 -10.24 -16.76 -5.98
N VAL A 116 -9.41 -16.28 -6.90
CA VAL A 116 -8.26 -17.01 -7.43
C VAL A 116 -7.00 -16.16 -7.33
N PRO A 117 -5.85 -16.75 -6.94
CA PRO A 117 -4.61 -16.00 -6.77
C PRO A 117 -4.14 -15.37 -8.09
N ILE A 118 -3.49 -14.22 -7.97
CA ILE A 118 -2.63 -13.69 -9.01
C ILE A 118 -1.37 -14.54 -9.00
N GLN A 119 -1.10 -15.28 -10.07
CA GLN A 119 -0.07 -16.30 -10.05
C GLN A 119 1.35 -15.74 -9.86
N LYS A 120 1.64 -14.57 -10.48
CA LYS A 120 2.97 -13.96 -10.49
C LYS A 120 2.88 -12.54 -9.97
N VAL A 121 3.48 -12.27 -8.81
CA VAL A 121 3.48 -10.95 -8.17
C VAL A 121 4.91 -10.47 -7.93
N GLY A 122 5.11 -9.17 -8.11
CA GLY A 122 6.37 -8.50 -7.80
C GLY A 122 6.21 -7.68 -6.52
N LEU A 123 7.17 -7.79 -5.64
CA LEU A 123 7.24 -7.02 -4.39
C LEU A 123 8.46 -6.11 -4.47
N TYR A 124 8.24 -4.82 -4.41
CA TYR A 124 9.31 -3.84 -4.30
C TYR A 124 9.49 -3.42 -2.85
N ILE A 125 10.68 -3.60 -2.33
CA ILE A 125 11.05 -3.17 -0.98
C ILE A 125 12.05 -2.05 -1.11
N PRO A 126 11.72 -0.82 -0.68
CA PRO A 126 12.63 0.28 -0.78
C PRO A 126 13.84 0.08 0.14
N GLY A 127 14.98 0.56 -0.34
CA GLY A 127 16.20 0.75 0.45
C GLY A 127 16.35 2.22 0.81
N GLY A 128 17.54 2.61 1.16
CA GLY A 128 17.88 4.00 1.47
C GLY A 128 18.20 4.20 2.94
N THR A 129 17.59 5.17 3.60
CA THR A 129 17.96 5.55 4.97
C THR A 129 17.49 4.57 6.05
N ALA A 130 16.54 3.69 5.74
CA ALA A 130 16.04 2.65 6.66
C ALA A 130 15.77 1.35 5.90
N PRO A 131 16.18 0.19 6.43
CA PRO A 131 15.86 -1.11 5.84
C PRO A 131 14.43 -1.50 6.23
N LEU A 132 13.47 -1.29 5.33
CA LEU A 132 12.05 -1.54 5.60
C LEU A 132 11.70 -3.05 5.52
N PHE A 133 12.30 -3.85 6.38
CA PHE A 133 12.07 -5.30 6.43
C PHE A 133 10.63 -5.67 6.86
N SER A 134 9.91 -4.80 7.57
CA SER A 134 8.48 -4.95 7.87
C SER A 134 7.64 -4.99 6.60
N THR A 135 7.96 -4.17 5.60
CA THR A 135 7.27 -4.16 4.30
C THR A 135 7.37 -5.51 3.58
N VAL A 136 8.47 -6.25 3.78
CA VAL A 136 8.58 -7.63 3.26
C VAL A 136 7.46 -8.50 3.82
N LEU A 137 7.24 -8.46 5.14
CA LEU A 137 6.18 -9.25 5.79
C LEU A 137 4.80 -8.80 5.33
N MET A 138 4.56 -7.48 5.26
CA MET A 138 3.28 -6.89 4.88
C MET A 138 2.85 -7.26 3.46
N LEU A 139 3.80 -7.53 2.57
CA LEU A 139 3.51 -7.89 1.18
C LEU A 139 3.62 -9.41 0.94
N ALA A 140 4.66 -10.05 1.44
CA ALA A 140 4.92 -11.45 1.15
C ALA A 140 3.97 -12.40 1.89
N VAL A 141 3.62 -12.10 3.14
CA VAL A 141 2.73 -12.98 3.92
C VAL A 141 1.34 -13.09 3.29
N PRO A 142 0.61 -11.99 3.01
CA PRO A 142 -0.68 -12.09 2.32
C PRO A 142 -0.57 -12.66 0.91
N ALA A 143 0.52 -12.42 0.16
CA ALA A 143 0.75 -13.05 -1.14
C ALA A 143 0.83 -14.57 -1.04
N LYS A 144 1.51 -15.10 -0.02
CA LYS A 144 1.59 -16.56 0.25
C LYS A 144 0.25 -17.13 0.66
N ILE A 145 -0.48 -16.46 1.55
CA ILE A 145 -1.83 -16.89 2.00
C ILE A 145 -2.80 -16.91 0.81
N ALA A 146 -2.74 -15.91 -0.06
CA ALA A 146 -3.55 -15.85 -1.28
C ALA A 146 -3.27 -16.99 -2.26
N GLY A 147 -2.11 -17.67 -2.16
CA GLY A 147 -1.70 -18.76 -3.03
C GLY A 147 -0.96 -18.29 -4.29
N CYS A 148 -0.33 -17.12 -4.28
CA CYS A 148 0.54 -16.68 -5.38
C CYS A 148 1.69 -17.68 -5.58
N GLN A 149 1.87 -18.16 -6.82
CA GLN A 149 2.87 -19.20 -7.13
C GLN A 149 4.28 -18.63 -7.21
N ASP A 150 4.43 -17.53 -7.97
CA ASP A 150 5.69 -16.83 -8.15
C ASP A 150 5.63 -15.48 -7.41
N ILE A 151 6.46 -15.35 -6.38
CA ILE A 151 6.65 -14.09 -5.64
C ILE A 151 8.08 -13.64 -5.90
N VAL A 152 8.22 -12.56 -6.67
CA VAL A 152 9.50 -11.94 -7.03
C VAL A 152 9.70 -10.73 -6.15
N LEU A 153 10.81 -10.66 -5.42
CA LEU A 153 11.15 -9.53 -4.55
C LEU A 153 12.36 -8.79 -5.11
N CYS A 154 12.24 -7.49 -5.32
CA CYS A 154 13.34 -6.60 -5.67
C CYS A 154 13.58 -5.61 -4.54
N THR A 155 14.84 -5.42 -4.17
CA THR A 155 15.29 -4.46 -3.16
C THR A 155 16.70 -3.99 -3.49
N PRO A 156 17.03 -2.70 -3.31
CA PRO A 156 18.37 -2.21 -3.61
C PRO A 156 19.42 -2.85 -2.70
N PRO A 157 20.58 -3.19 -3.22
CA PRO A 157 21.74 -3.57 -2.42
C PRO A 157 22.41 -2.34 -1.80
N ASN A 158 23.32 -2.56 -0.86
CA ASN A 158 24.26 -1.56 -0.39
C ASN A 158 25.47 -1.44 -1.35
N ALA A 159 26.43 -0.54 -1.02
CA ALA A 159 27.62 -0.31 -1.83
C ALA A 159 28.51 -1.55 -2.02
N GLU A 160 28.42 -2.53 -1.12
CA GLU A 160 29.12 -3.82 -1.19
C GLU A 160 28.35 -4.88 -2.00
N GLY A 161 27.21 -4.52 -2.59
CA GLY A 161 26.38 -5.43 -3.37
C GLY A 161 25.57 -6.43 -2.52
N LYS A 162 25.39 -6.14 -1.22
CA LYS A 162 24.64 -6.99 -0.28
C LYS A 162 23.29 -6.37 0.07
N VAL A 163 22.26 -7.19 0.21
CA VAL A 163 20.97 -6.81 0.76
C VAL A 163 21.05 -6.81 2.29
N HIS A 164 20.31 -5.91 2.93
CA HIS A 164 20.28 -5.82 4.38
C HIS A 164 19.82 -7.16 5.02
N PRO A 165 20.52 -7.69 6.04
CA PRO A 165 20.22 -9.01 6.61
C PRO A 165 18.78 -9.20 7.08
N ALA A 166 18.17 -8.19 7.70
CA ALA A 166 16.79 -8.29 8.18
C ALA A 166 15.78 -8.38 7.01
N VAL A 167 16.06 -7.80 5.84
CA VAL A 167 15.23 -7.92 4.64
C VAL A 167 15.28 -9.34 4.11
N LEU A 168 16.49 -9.94 4.01
CA LEU A 168 16.67 -11.32 3.55
C LEU A 168 16.02 -12.32 4.52
N PHE A 169 16.21 -12.14 5.82
CA PHE A 169 15.59 -13.00 6.82
C PHE A 169 14.06 -12.90 6.80
N SER A 170 13.51 -11.69 6.68
CA SER A 170 12.06 -11.49 6.58
C SER A 170 11.50 -12.16 5.32
N ALA A 171 12.20 -12.06 4.18
CA ALA A 171 11.80 -12.72 2.94
C ALA A 171 11.85 -14.26 3.10
N HIS A 172 12.92 -14.79 3.71
CA HIS A 172 13.08 -16.22 3.98
C HIS A 172 11.95 -16.78 4.86
N VAL A 173 11.66 -16.14 6.01
CA VAL A 173 10.60 -16.60 6.93
C VAL A 173 9.20 -16.42 6.33
N ALA A 174 9.01 -15.48 5.42
CA ALA A 174 7.77 -15.32 4.64
C ALA A 174 7.68 -16.32 3.47
N GLY A 175 8.74 -17.10 3.19
CA GLY A 175 8.77 -18.09 2.13
C GLY A 175 8.99 -17.55 0.73
N VAL A 176 9.66 -16.39 0.60
CA VAL A 176 10.08 -15.82 -0.68
C VAL A 176 11.52 -16.23 -0.97
N ASN A 177 11.74 -16.85 -2.15
CA ASN A 177 13.05 -17.34 -2.58
C ASN A 177 13.54 -16.74 -3.91
N LYS A 178 12.74 -15.93 -4.57
CA LYS A 178 13.13 -15.20 -5.79
C LYS A 178 13.41 -13.74 -5.41
N ILE A 179 14.63 -13.48 -4.94
CA ILE A 179 15.05 -12.17 -4.43
C ILE A 179 16.13 -11.61 -5.34
N PHE A 180 15.99 -10.34 -5.72
CA PHE A 180 16.90 -9.65 -6.62
C PHE A 180 17.42 -8.35 -6.02
N LYS A 181 18.72 -8.12 -6.20
CA LYS A 181 19.48 -6.95 -5.76
C LYS A 181 19.29 -5.81 -6.75
N ILE A 182 18.07 -5.26 -6.80
CA ILE A 182 17.69 -4.23 -7.77
C ILE A 182 16.82 -3.19 -7.08
N GLY A 183 17.22 -1.92 -7.17
CA GLY A 183 16.51 -0.78 -6.63
C GLY A 183 15.70 0.00 -7.66
N GLY A 184 15.06 1.08 -7.24
CA GLY A 184 14.55 2.17 -8.08
C GLY A 184 13.62 1.79 -9.24
N VAL A 185 13.69 2.63 -10.27
CA VAL A 185 12.91 2.46 -11.52
C VAL A 185 13.26 1.15 -12.22
N GLN A 186 14.53 0.75 -12.15
CA GLN A 186 15.02 -0.44 -12.82
C GLN A 186 14.43 -1.73 -12.22
N ALA A 187 14.12 -1.76 -10.93
CA ALA A 187 13.40 -2.88 -10.32
C ALA A 187 11.96 -2.99 -10.87
N ILE A 188 11.27 -1.86 -10.98
CA ILE A 188 9.90 -1.81 -11.53
C ILE A 188 9.91 -2.26 -12.99
N GLY A 189 10.85 -1.76 -13.80
CA GLY A 189 11.00 -2.14 -15.21
C GLY A 189 11.33 -3.63 -15.36
N ALA A 190 12.26 -4.16 -14.57
CA ALA A 190 12.64 -5.58 -14.60
C ALA A 190 11.46 -6.51 -14.28
N MET A 191 10.68 -6.20 -13.24
CA MET A 191 9.47 -6.97 -12.89
C MET A 191 8.34 -6.82 -13.93
N ALA A 192 8.16 -5.62 -14.51
CA ALA A 192 7.10 -5.35 -15.45
C ALA A 192 7.31 -6.02 -16.82
N TYR A 193 8.53 -6.04 -17.32
CA TYR A 193 8.85 -6.56 -18.65
C TYR A 193 9.40 -7.99 -18.62
N GLY A 194 10.03 -8.37 -17.54
CA GLY A 194 10.90 -9.52 -17.45
C GLY A 194 12.27 -9.22 -18.07
N THR A 195 13.32 -9.84 -17.53
CA THR A 195 14.68 -9.77 -18.06
C THR A 195 15.26 -11.17 -18.11
N GLN A 196 16.54 -11.32 -18.43
CA GLN A 196 17.20 -12.63 -18.43
C GLN A 196 17.21 -13.27 -17.03
N SER A 197 17.35 -12.45 -15.96
CA SER A 197 17.36 -12.93 -14.59
C SER A 197 16.00 -12.80 -13.89
N VAL A 198 15.28 -11.69 -14.10
CA VAL A 198 14.05 -11.35 -13.36
C VAL A 198 12.81 -11.82 -14.12
N PRO A 199 12.00 -12.71 -13.54
CA PRO A 199 10.75 -13.15 -14.18
C PRO A 199 9.74 -11.99 -14.30
N LYS A 200 9.04 -11.91 -15.44
CA LYS A 200 7.90 -11.00 -15.60
C LYS A 200 6.77 -11.36 -14.63
N VAL A 201 6.17 -10.35 -14.01
CA VAL A 201 5.03 -10.50 -13.09
C VAL A 201 3.74 -9.92 -13.66
N TYR A 202 2.61 -10.16 -13.00
CA TYR A 202 1.29 -9.69 -13.43
C TYR A 202 0.79 -8.51 -12.60
N LYS A 203 1.33 -8.33 -11.38
CA LYS A 203 1.02 -7.18 -10.52
C LYS A 203 2.23 -6.85 -9.66
N ILE A 204 2.53 -5.56 -9.50
CA ILE A 204 3.63 -5.05 -8.68
C ILE A 204 3.06 -4.36 -7.45
N PHE A 205 3.64 -4.66 -6.30
CA PHE A 205 3.31 -4.11 -4.98
C PHE A 205 4.53 -3.45 -4.36
N GLY A 206 4.29 -2.51 -3.49
CA GLY A 206 5.29 -1.91 -2.63
C GLY A 206 5.38 -0.40 -2.72
N PRO A 207 5.70 0.25 -1.58
CA PRO A 207 5.95 1.68 -1.51
C PRO A 207 7.28 2.03 -2.20
N GLY A 208 7.49 3.31 -2.48
CA GLY A 208 8.74 3.79 -3.04
C GLY A 208 8.78 5.31 -3.13
N ASN A 209 9.94 5.85 -3.45
CA ASN A 209 10.10 7.28 -3.69
C ASN A 209 9.36 7.73 -4.97
N GLN A 210 9.38 9.03 -5.25
CA GLN A 210 8.72 9.62 -6.42
C GLN A 210 9.08 8.95 -7.76
N TYR A 211 10.31 8.47 -7.94
CA TYR A 211 10.74 7.77 -9.16
C TYR A 211 10.12 6.39 -9.30
N VAL A 212 10.05 5.64 -8.20
CA VAL A 212 9.40 4.32 -8.14
C VAL A 212 7.89 4.47 -8.35
N THR A 213 7.27 5.45 -7.72
CA THR A 213 5.85 5.76 -7.90
C THR A 213 5.54 6.10 -9.37
N ALA A 214 6.32 7.00 -9.98
CA ALA A 214 6.18 7.34 -11.39
C ALA A 214 6.40 6.13 -12.31
N ALA A 215 7.38 5.27 -12.00
CA ALA A 215 7.62 4.05 -12.77
C ALA A 215 6.44 3.09 -12.69
N LYS A 216 5.87 2.87 -11.48
CA LYS A 216 4.65 2.07 -11.30
C LYS A 216 3.49 2.63 -12.11
N GLN A 217 3.25 3.93 -12.07
CA GLN A 217 2.21 4.59 -12.87
C GLN A 217 2.45 4.39 -14.38
N CYS A 218 3.67 4.59 -14.87
CA CYS A 218 3.99 4.40 -16.29
C CYS A 218 3.72 2.97 -16.76
N VAL A 219 4.17 1.96 -16.02
CA VAL A 219 3.96 0.56 -16.41
C VAL A 219 2.49 0.12 -16.26
N SER A 220 1.73 0.77 -15.36
CA SER A 220 0.32 0.44 -15.14
C SER A 220 -0.60 0.81 -16.29
N LEU A 221 -0.17 1.72 -17.15
CA LEU A 221 -0.96 2.15 -18.30
C LEU A 221 -1.18 1.03 -19.34
N ARG A 222 -0.22 0.10 -19.50
CA ARG A 222 -0.27 -0.90 -20.59
C ARG A 222 0.37 -2.24 -20.26
N ASP A 223 1.26 -2.33 -19.27
CA ASP A 223 2.18 -3.46 -19.15
C ASP A 223 1.88 -4.41 -17.99
N VAL A 224 1.60 -3.88 -16.79
CA VAL A 224 1.43 -4.66 -15.56
C VAL A 224 0.52 -3.92 -14.57
N ALA A 225 -0.31 -4.62 -13.82
CA ALA A 225 -1.11 -4.00 -12.77
C ALA A 225 -0.22 -3.55 -11.58
N ILE A 226 -0.69 -2.57 -10.81
CA ILE A 226 -0.04 -2.14 -9.57
C ILE A 226 -1.02 -2.25 -8.40
N ASP A 227 -0.50 -2.18 -7.18
CA ASP A 227 -1.31 -2.16 -5.95
C ASP A 227 -2.23 -0.93 -5.91
N MET A 228 -1.65 0.25 -5.79
CA MET A 228 -2.35 1.53 -5.78
C MET A 228 -1.39 2.66 -6.17
N PRO A 229 -1.89 3.82 -6.62
CA PRO A 229 -1.11 5.04 -6.61
C PRO A 229 -0.77 5.42 -5.16
N ALA A 230 0.46 5.84 -4.92
CA ALA A 230 0.91 6.27 -3.60
C ALA A 230 1.80 7.51 -3.75
N GLY A 231 1.76 8.38 -2.77
CA GLY A 231 2.63 9.53 -2.59
C GLY A 231 3.45 9.40 -1.31
N PRO A 232 3.92 10.53 -0.77
CA PRO A 232 4.56 10.57 0.55
C PRO A 232 3.62 10.09 1.66
N SER A 233 4.20 9.58 2.73
CA SER A 233 3.45 9.06 3.87
C SER A 233 2.78 10.17 4.69
N GLU A 234 1.63 9.85 5.28
CA GLU A 234 0.76 10.81 5.97
C GLU A 234 0.19 10.24 7.26
N VAL A 235 0.07 11.08 8.28
CA VAL A 235 -0.69 10.77 9.50
C VAL A 235 -1.63 11.91 9.86
N GLU A 236 -2.82 11.56 10.31
CA GLU A 236 -3.72 12.46 10.99
C GLU A 236 -4.02 11.94 12.39
N VAL A 237 -3.94 12.82 13.40
CA VAL A 237 -4.31 12.52 14.78
C VAL A 237 -5.49 13.40 15.17
N ILE A 238 -6.62 12.78 15.50
CA ILE A 238 -7.76 13.44 16.16
C ILE A 238 -7.55 13.38 17.67
N ALA A 239 -7.59 14.52 18.34
CA ALA A 239 -7.39 14.61 19.77
C ALA A 239 -8.48 15.43 20.45
N ASP A 240 -8.97 14.98 21.63
CA ASP A 240 -9.84 15.74 22.52
C ASP A 240 -9.12 16.12 23.82
N ASP A 241 -9.85 16.72 24.78
CA ASP A 241 -9.29 17.11 26.07
C ASP A 241 -8.75 15.94 26.92
N THR A 242 -9.07 14.69 26.58
CA THR A 242 -8.58 13.49 27.28
C THR A 242 -7.29 12.94 26.69
N ALA A 243 -6.88 13.45 25.51
CA ALA A 243 -5.65 13.01 24.84
C ALA A 243 -4.40 13.33 25.65
N ASN A 244 -3.41 12.45 25.59
CA ASN A 244 -2.09 12.71 26.13
C ASN A 244 -1.24 13.45 25.09
N PRO A 245 -0.86 14.72 25.29
CA PRO A 245 -0.10 15.49 24.32
C PRO A 245 1.23 14.85 23.92
N ALA A 246 1.89 14.14 24.85
CA ALA A 246 3.14 13.45 24.55
C ALA A 246 2.95 12.25 23.60
N PHE A 247 1.81 11.54 23.67
CA PHE A 247 1.47 10.46 22.75
C PHE A 247 1.13 11.02 21.37
N VAL A 248 0.29 12.06 21.32
CA VAL A 248 -0.04 12.73 20.05
C VAL A 248 1.21 13.23 19.34
N ALA A 249 2.12 13.89 20.07
CA ALA A 249 3.39 14.36 19.51
C ALA A 249 4.27 13.20 18.99
N ALA A 250 4.34 12.08 19.72
CA ALA A 250 5.10 10.91 19.29
C ALA A 250 4.54 10.32 18.00
N ASP A 251 3.22 10.20 17.87
CA ASP A 251 2.56 9.69 16.66
C ASP A 251 2.74 10.63 15.46
N LEU A 252 2.70 11.96 15.65
CA LEU A 252 3.01 12.91 14.58
C LEU A 252 4.47 12.82 14.13
N LEU A 253 5.38 12.56 15.05
CA LEU A 253 6.81 12.46 14.77
C LEU A 253 7.22 11.11 14.17
N SER A 254 6.51 10.01 14.48
CA SER A 254 6.74 8.71 13.85
C SER A 254 6.56 8.81 12.33
N GLN A 255 5.58 9.60 11.88
CA GLN A 255 5.37 9.85 10.45
C GLN A 255 6.36 10.88 9.89
N ALA A 256 6.66 11.94 10.64
CA ALA A 256 7.56 13.00 10.18
C ALA A 256 8.99 12.50 9.91
N GLU A 257 9.45 11.43 10.56
CA GLU A 257 10.79 10.88 10.34
C GLU A 257 10.92 10.00 9.08
N HIS A 258 9.80 9.66 8.38
CA HIS A 258 9.84 8.86 7.15
C HIS A 258 10.49 9.62 5.98
N GLY A 259 10.13 10.90 5.77
CA GLY A 259 10.64 11.68 4.66
C GLY A 259 10.40 13.18 4.84
N ALA A 260 11.19 13.99 4.13
CA ALA A 260 11.04 15.45 4.14
C ALA A 260 9.72 15.91 3.53
N ASP A 261 9.10 15.07 2.74
CA ASP A 261 7.83 15.24 2.03
C ASP A 261 6.64 14.61 2.75
N SER A 262 6.86 13.91 3.88
CA SER A 262 5.79 13.40 4.75
C SER A 262 4.98 14.56 5.36
N GLN A 263 3.71 14.29 5.67
CA GLN A 263 2.82 15.27 6.29
C GLN A 263 2.15 14.69 7.54
N ALA A 264 2.17 15.47 8.63
CA ALA A 264 1.50 15.11 9.88
C ALA A 264 0.49 16.22 10.26
N ILE A 265 -0.77 15.83 10.46
CA ILE A 265 -1.85 16.74 10.83
C ILE A 265 -2.43 16.32 12.19
N CYS A 266 -2.60 17.28 13.09
CA CYS A 266 -3.38 17.08 14.30
C CYS A 266 -4.65 17.94 14.22
N ILE A 267 -5.81 17.35 14.47
CA ILE A 267 -7.08 18.07 14.52
C ILE A 267 -7.67 17.95 15.93
N THR A 268 -8.04 19.05 16.52
CA THR A 268 -8.60 19.07 17.88
C THR A 268 -9.61 20.21 18.06
N SER A 269 -10.59 20.02 18.94
CA SER A 269 -11.47 21.09 19.40
C SER A 269 -10.93 21.81 20.65
N SER A 270 -9.76 21.43 21.16
CA SER A 270 -9.16 21.97 22.40
C SER A 270 -7.91 22.79 22.10
N GLU A 271 -7.98 24.12 22.35
CA GLU A 271 -6.80 24.99 22.24
C GLU A 271 -5.69 24.60 23.20
N ARG A 272 -6.07 24.10 24.40
CA ARG A 272 -5.13 23.63 25.41
C ARG A 272 -4.30 22.46 24.85
N VAL A 273 -4.98 21.44 24.37
CA VAL A 273 -4.32 20.26 23.78
C VAL A 273 -3.45 20.66 22.60
N ALA A 274 -3.94 21.52 21.70
CA ALA A 274 -3.15 22.00 20.56
C ALA A 274 -1.83 22.66 21.00
N GLN A 275 -1.84 23.49 22.04
CA GLN A 275 -0.63 24.14 22.54
C GLN A 275 0.31 23.16 23.24
N GLU A 276 -0.24 22.24 24.03
CA GLU A 276 0.56 21.23 24.74
C GLU A 276 1.21 20.24 23.72
N VAL A 277 0.50 19.85 22.68
CA VAL A 277 1.05 19.02 21.58
C VAL A 277 2.17 19.76 20.85
N MET A 278 2.00 21.05 20.54
CA MET A 278 3.05 21.87 19.93
C MET A 278 4.33 21.85 20.76
N ASN A 279 4.21 22.07 22.07
CA ASN A 279 5.35 22.08 22.99
C ASN A 279 6.04 20.69 23.05
N GLU A 280 5.23 19.61 23.08
CA GLU A 280 5.79 18.24 23.07
C GLU A 280 6.45 17.88 21.74
N VAL A 281 5.92 18.30 20.60
CA VAL A 281 6.57 18.12 19.29
C VAL A 281 7.95 18.81 19.27
N GLU A 282 8.04 20.06 19.72
CA GLU A 282 9.32 20.81 19.79
C GLU A 282 10.36 20.10 20.70
N LYS A 283 9.90 19.60 21.84
CA LYS A 283 10.75 18.88 22.79
C LYS A 283 11.21 17.54 22.23
N GLN A 284 10.31 16.74 21.66
CA GLN A 284 10.62 15.37 21.22
C GLN A 284 11.43 15.37 19.92
N VAL A 285 11.16 16.25 18.95
CA VAL A 285 11.92 16.33 17.70
C VAL A 285 13.40 16.62 17.94
N ALA A 286 13.73 17.40 18.97
CA ALA A 286 15.11 17.72 19.34
C ALA A 286 15.92 16.48 19.79
N ALA A 287 15.25 15.42 20.23
CA ALA A 287 15.86 14.18 20.68
C ALA A 287 15.96 13.10 19.57
N LEU A 288 15.37 13.32 18.40
CA LEU A 288 15.35 12.32 17.34
C LEU A 288 16.71 12.25 16.60
N PRO A 289 17.23 11.04 16.33
CA PRO A 289 18.42 10.88 15.49
C PRO A 289 18.27 11.47 14.08
N ARG A 290 17.04 11.45 13.54
CA ARG A 290 16.67 11.99 12.22
C ARG A 290 16.04 13.38 12.29
N GLN A 291 16.38 14.19 13.28
CA GLN A 291 15.82 15.52 13.54
C GLN A 291 15.72 16.40 12.30
N ALA A 292 16.81 16.51 11.51
CA ALA A 292 16.84 17.40 10.34
C ALA A 292 15.81 16.98 9.25
N LEU A 293 15.49 15.70 9.15
CA LEU A 293 14.50 15.19 8.22
C LEU A 293 13.09 15.45 8.74
N ALA A 294 12.84 15.09 10.00
CA ALA A 294 11.56 15.33 10.66
C ALA A 294 11.20 16.83 10.66
N GLN A 295 12.18 17.72 10.89
CA GLN A 295 11.94 19.17 10.86
C GLN A 295 11.41 19.64 9.50
N LYS A 296 11.94 19.13 8.38
CA LYS A 296 11.44 19.47 7.03
C LYS A 296 10.00 19.00 6.82
N SER A 297 9.66 17.80 7.28
CA SER A 297 8.28 17.30 7.27
C SER A 297 7.35 18.20 8.11
N LEU A 298 7.80 18.65 9.27
CA LEU A 298 7.02 19.54 10.13
C LEU A 298 6.72 20.91 9.50
N ASP A 299 7.50 21.38 8.51
CA ASP A 299 7.22 22.62 7.79
C ASP A 299 5.92 22.51 6.95
N HIS A 300 5.57 21.30 6.52
CA HIS A 300 4.32 20.99 5.80
C HIS A 300 3.19 20.53 6.71
N SER A 301 3.47 20.33 8.00
CA SER A 301 2.55 19.76 8.99
C SER A 301 1.77 20.83 9.72
N ARG A 302 0.57 20.49 10.24
CA ARG A 302 -0.35 21.43 10.87
C ARG A 302 -0.96 20.87 12.16
N ILE A 303 -1.23 21.79 13.12
CA ILE A 303 -2.21 21.55 14.18
C ILE A 303 -3.40 22.46 13.89
N ILE A 304 -4.58 21.89 13.75
CA ILE A 304 -5.81 22.60 13.38
C ILE A 304 -6.77 22.55 14.58
N VAL A 305 -7.12 23.71 15.10
CA VAL A 305 -8.15 23.83 16.13
C VAL A 305 -9.46 24.18 15.44
N VAL A 306 -10.50 23.43 15.72
CA VAL A 306 -11.84 23.58 15.14
C VAL A 306 -12.87 23.86 16.24
N HIS A 307 -14.11 24.21 15.86
CA HIS A 307 -15.15 24.56 16.81
C HIS A 307 -15.75 23.34 17.53
N ASP A 308 -15.92 22.24 16.80
CA ASP A 308 -16.59 21.04 17.29
C ASP A 308 -16.15 19.76 16.53
N PHE A 309 -16.69 18.63 16.94
CA PHE A 309 -16.40 17.33 16.32
C PHE A 309 -17.06 17.14 14.95
N GLU A 310 -18.05 17.92 14.57
CA GLU A 310 -18.60 17.89 13.21
C GLU A 310 -17.55 18.40 12.22
N GLU A 311 -16.90 19.52 12.56
CA GLU A 311 -15.78 20.03 11.73
C GLU A 311 -14.59 19.06 11.71
N VAL A 312 -14.27 18.37 12.82
CA VAL A 312 -13.24 17.34 12.84
C VAL A 312 -13.53 16.26 11.81
N ILE A 313 -14.74 15.69 11.84
CA ILE A 313 -15.16 14.60 10.94
C ILE A 313 -15.17 15.07 9.47
N ASP A 314 -15.69 16.26 9.22
CA ASP A 314 -15.73 16.81 7.86
C ASP A 314 -14.32 17.00 7.30
N ILE A 315 -13.39 17.57 8.07
CA ILE A 315 -11.99 17.77 7.65
C ILE A 315 -11.27 16.43 7.45
N THR A 316 -11.43 15.49 8.37
CA THR A 316 -10.82 14.15 8.26
C THR A 316 -11.28 13.44 7.00
N ASN A 317 -12.59 13.42 6.75
CA ASN A 317 -13.12 12.80 5.53
C ASN A 317 -12.71 13.53 4.25
N GLU A 318 -12.53 14.85 4.27
CA GLU A 318 -12.01 15.64 3.15
C GLU A 318 -10.51 15.36 2.92
N TYR A 319 -9.72 15.27 3.98
CA TYR A 319 -8.29 14.97 3.89
C TYR A 319 -8.03 13.53 3.48
N ALA A 320 -8.84 12.57 3.93
CA ALA A 320 -8.68 11.14 3.66
C ALA A 320 -7.25 10.64 3.94
N PRO A 321 -6.81 10.65 5.21
CA PRO A 321 -5.43 10.34 5.58
C PRO A 321 -5.06 8.89 5.31
N GLU A 322 -3.77 8.63 5.12
CA GLU A 322 -3.20 7.27 5.10
C GLU A 322 -3.40 6.59 6.45
N HIS A 323 -2.88 7.19 7.52
CA HIS A 323 -3.03 6.73 8.91
C HIS A 323 -3.91 7.72 9.68
N LEU A 324 -4.95 7.21 10.33
CA LEU A 324 -5.83 8.00 11.18
C LEU A 324 -5.79 7.49 12.61
N ILE A 325 -5.25 8.27 13.54
CA ILE A 325 -5.22 7.95 14.97
C ILE A 325 -6.31 8.76 15.68
N ILE A 326 -7.20 8.08 16.42
CA ILE A 326 -8.30 8.72 17.13
C ILE A 326 -8.03 8.66 18.65
N GLN A 327 -7.38 9.68 19.18
CA GLN A 327 -7.06 9.82 20.62
C GLN A 327 -8.13 10.62 21.35
N THR A 328 -9.34 10.08 21.40
CA THR A 328 -10.49 10.71 22.07
C THR A 328 -11.17 9.72 23.00
N LYS A 329 -11.96 10.24 23.95
CA LYS A 329 -12.78 9.41 24.84
C LYS A 329 -13.80 8.57 24.06
N ASP A 330 -14.45 9.19 23.08
CA ASP A 330 -15.53 8.60 22.32
C ASP A 330 -15.08 8.12 20.93
N TYR A 331 -13.83 7.60 20.82
CA TYR A 331 -13.18 7.19 19.57
C TYR A 331 -14.03 6.24 18.71
N ALA A 332 -14.81 5.34 19.33
CA ALA A 332 -15.65 4.38 18.59
C ALA A 332 -16.76 5.08 17.80
N GLN A 333 -17.41 6.09 18.40
CA GLN A 333 -18.46 6.87 17.76
C GLN A 333 -17.93 7.72 16.61
N ILE A 334 -16.71 8.26 16.78
CA ILE A 334 -16.03 9.01 15.71
C ILE A 334 -15.68 8.07 14.57
N ALA A 335 -15.10 6.91 14.86
CA ALA A 335 -14.71 5.92 13.87
C ALA A 335 -15.87 5.48 12.96
N GLU A 336 -17.07 5.32 13.50
CA GLU A 336 -18.29 4.98 12.75
C GLU A 336 -18.67 6.03 11.69
N ARG A 337 -18.17 7.26 11.83
CA ARG A 337 -18.47 8.40 10.94
C ARG A 337 -17.35 8.68 9.95
N ILE A 338 -16.21 8.01 10.09
CA ILE A 338 -15.10 8.12 9.15
C ILE A 338 -15.32 7.12 8.01
N HIS A 339 -15.30 7.62 6.79
CA HIS A 339 -15.47 6.81 5.58
C HIS A 339 -14.30 6.93 4.60
N SER A 340 -13.30 7.76 4.91
CA SER A 340 -12.14 8.01 4.06
C SER A 340 -10.87 8.03 4.89
N ALA A 341 -10.24 6.88 5.08
CA ALA A 341 -8.91 6.72 5.69
C ALA A 341 -8.30 5.39 5.27
N GLY A 342 -6.99 5.29 5.21
CA GLY A 342 -6.29 4.06 4.87
C GLY A 342 -6.35 3.03 6.01
N SER A 343 -6.07 3.47 7.24
CA SER A 343 -6.17 2.65 8.47
C SER A 343 -6.54 3.52 9.68
N LEU A 344 -7.35 2.97 10.59
CA LEU A 344 -7.77 3.64 11.82
C LEU A 344 -7.11 3.00 13.05
N PHE A 345 -6.58 3.84 13.94
CA PHE A 345 -5.96 3.47 15.20
C PHE A 345 -6.80 4.05 16.35
N LEU A 346 -7.42 3.16 17.13
CA LEU A 346 -8.52 3.54 18.01
C LEU A 346 -8.07 3.64 19.48
N GLY A 347 -8.27 4.81 20.07
CA GLY A 347 -8.02 5.08 21.47
C GLY A 347 -6.57 5.50 21.77
N HIS A 348 -6.34 5.90 23.01
CA HIS A 348 -5.07 6.50 23.45
C HIS A 348 -3.86 5.57 23.45
N LEU A 349 -4.07 4.25 23.40
CA LEU A 349 -3.01 3.24 23.52
C LEU A 349 -2.67 2.54 22.19
N THR A 350 -3.19 3.03 21.08
CA THR A 350 -3.01 2.41 19.77
C THR A 350 -2.20 3.32 18.85
N PRO A 351 -0.86 3.30 18.94
CA PRO A 351 -0.01 4.12 18.09
C PRO A 351 0.06 3.55 16.67
N GLU A 352 0.38 4.40 15.69
CA GLU A 352 0.66 4.02 14.30
C GLU A 352 1.68 2.88 14.21
N SER A 353 2.77 2.99 14.96
CA SER A 353 3.85 2.01 14.97
C SER A 353 3.41 0.58 15.33
N ALA A 354 2.32 0.40 16.08
CA ALA A 354 1.78 -0.93 16.33
C ALA A 354 1.26 -1.58 15.02
N GLY A 355 0.56 -0.82 14.19
CA GLY A 355 0.09 -1.26 12.88
C GLY A 355 1.23 -1.50 11.91
N ASP A 356 2.21 -0.63 11.91
CA ASP A 356 3.35 -0.69 10.99
C ASP A 356 4.24 -1.92 11.19
N TYR A 357 4.29 -2.44 12.41
CA TYR A 357 5.23 -3.52 12.71
C TYR A 357 4.57 -4.83 13.13
N ALA A 358 3.55 -4.82 14.00
CA ALA A 358 3.24 -6.03 14.75
C ALA A 358 1.77 -6.34 15.02
N SER A 359 0.83 -5.39 14.94
CA SER A 359 -0.58 -5.65 15.27
C SER A 359 -1.26 -6.65 14.33
N GLY A 360 -0.79 -6.73 13.08
CA GLY A 360 -1.28 -7.66 12.06
C GLY A 360 -1.98 -7.01 10.87
N THR A 361 -2.39 -5.76 10.98
CA THR A 361 -2.89 -4.97 9.84
C THR A 361 -1.78 -4.69 8.83
N ASN A 362 -2.12 -4.18 7.66
CA ASN A 362 -1.13 -3.86 6.63
C ASN A 362 -0.82 -2.37 6.61
N HIS A 363 0.45 -2.03 6.54
CA HIS A 363 0.90 -0.65 6.47
C HIS A 363 1.08 -0.11 5.04
N THR A 364 0.86 -0.92 4.02
CA THR A 364 0.86 -0.44 2.63
C THR A 364 -0.52 0.13 2.32
N LEU A 365 -0.66 1.42 2.55
CA LEU A 365 -1.93 2.14 2.57
C LEU A 365 -2.00 3.17 1.44
N PRO A 366 -3.21 3.60 1.03
CA PRO A 366 -3.37 4.68 0.08
C PRO A 366 -3.02 6.03 0.72
N THR A 367 -2.15 6.81 0.07
CA THR A 367 -1.77 8.17 0.44
C THR A 367 -2.40 9.19 -0.49
N SER A 368 -2.12 10.48 -0.29
CA SER A 368 -2.51 11.56 -1.23
C SER A 368 -4.01 11.63 -1.53
N GLY A 369 -4.85 11.32 -0.54
CA GLY A 369 -6.30 11.31 -0.67
C GLY A 369 -6.85 10.09 -1.42
N TYR A 370 -6.02 9.17 -1.87
CA TYR A 370 -6.51 7.96 -2.54
C TYR A 370 -7.33 7.05 -1.62
N ALA A 371 -7.32 7.27 -0.29
CA ALA A 371 -8.20 6.59 0.65
C ALA A 371 -9.71 6.87 0.42
N HIS A 372 -10.06 7.87 -0.40
CA HIS A 372 -11.44 8.04 -0.89
C HIS A 372 -11.93 6.87 -1.76
N ALA A 373 -11.03 6.14 -2.44
CA ALA A 373 -11.41 5.14 -3.43
C ALA A 373 -10.60 3.83 -3.36
N TYR A 374 -9.49 3.80 -2.66
CA TYR A 374 -8.61 2.64 -2.54
C TYR A 374 -8.52 2.17 -1.10
N SER A 375 -8.50 0.86 -0.93
CA SER A 375 -8.17 0.22 0.35
C SER A 375 -6.67 -0.01 0.47
N GLY A 376 -6.17 -0.10 1.70
CA GLY A 376 -4.84 -0.65 1.96
C GLY A 376 -4.68 -2.07 1.43
N VAL A 377 -3.45 -2.53 1.30
CA VAL A 377 -3.15 -3.89 0.87
C VAL A 377 -3.78 -4.89 1.83
N ASN A 378 -4.49 -5.85 1.26
CA ASN A 378 -5.20 -6.90 1.96
C ASN A 378 -5.13 -8.22 1.16
N LEU A 379 -5.78 -9.28 1.62
CA LEU A 379 -5.73 -10.57 0.94
C LEU A 379 -6.29 -10.50 -0.49
N ASP A 380 -7.37 -9.74 -0.72
CA ASP A 380 -7.98 -9.57 -2.03
C ASP A 380 -7.09 -8.78 -3.02
N SER A 381 -6.11 -8.01 -2.52
CA SER A 381 -5.13 -7.34 -3.37
C SER A 381 -4.28 -8.34 -4.20
N PHE A 382 -4.09 -9.56 -3.68
CA PHE A 382 -3.33 -10.65 -4.30
C PHE A 382 -4.19 -11.67 -5.04
N ARG A 383 -5.51 -11.45 -5.07
CA ARG A 383 -6.49 -12.33 -5.73
C ARG A 383 -7.34 -11.53 -6.71
N LYS A 384 -7.95 -12.25 -7.63
CA LYS A 384 -9.02 -11.72 -8.49
C LYS A 384 -10.26 -12.58 -8.33
N LYS A 385 -11.43 -11.97 -8.40
CA LYS A 385 -12.71 -12.65 -8.34
C LYS A 385 -13.20 -12.94 -9.75
N MET A 386 -13.24 -14.22 -10.11
CA MET A 386 -13.79 -14.69 -11.39
C MET A 386 -15.25 -15.05 -11.19
N THR A 387 -16.10 -14.62 -12.11
CA THR A 387 -17.52 -14.96 -12.12
C THR A 387 -17.74 -16.29 -12.82
N TYR A 388 -18.62 -17.09 -12.27
CA TYR A 388 -19.08 -18.37 -12.82
C TYR A 388 -20.59 -18.32 -13.00
N GLN A 389 -21.07 -18.89 -14.08
CA GLN A 389 -22.48 -18.97 -14.42
C GLN A 389 -22.78 -20.38 -14.89
N GLU A 390 -23.89 -20.94 -14.41
CA GLU A 390 -24.40 -22.25 -14.80
C GLU A 390 -25.91 -22.13 -15.03
N ILE A 391 -26.39 -22.63 -16.14
CA ILE A 391 -27.79 -22.56 -16.53
C ILE A 391 -28.26 -23.99 -16.89
N THR A 392 -29.32 -24.45 -16.20
CA THR A 392 -29.99 -25.70 -16.51
C THR A 392 -30.97 -25.52 -17.69
N PRO A 393 -31.47 -26.59 -18.32
CA PRO A 393 -32.51 -26.47 -19.36
C PRO A 393 -33.75 -25.67 -18.89
N ASP A 394 -34.22 -25.87 -17.65
CA ASP A 394 -35.31 -25.07 -17.10
C ASP A 394 -34.93 -23.61 -16.89
N GLY A 395 -33.73 -23.36 -16.40
CA GLY A 395 -33.16 -22.00 -16.31
C GLY A 395 -33.09 -21.31 -17.66
N LEU A 396 -32.71 -22.05 -18.71
CA LEU A 396 -32.64 -21.53 -20.07
C LEU A 396 -34.03 -21.10 -20.58
N ARG A 397 -35.08 -21.92 -20.30
CA ARG A 397 -36.48 -21.54 -20.59
C ARG A 397 -36.89 -20.27 -19.86
N ASN A 398 -36.48 -20.13 -18.60
CA ASN A 398 -36.82 -18.98 -17.76
C ASN A 398 -36.17 -17.69 -18.20
N ILE A 399 -34.86 -17.69 -18.54
CA ILE A 399 -34.10 -16.47 -18.87
C ILE A 399 -34.09 -16.18 -20.37
N GLY A 400 -34.35 -17.16 -21.23
CA GLY A 400 -34.08 -17.07 -22.66
C GLY A 400 -34.76 -15.92 -23.37
N ASN A 401 -36.07 -15.73 -23.15
CA ASN A 401 -36.80 -14.62 -23.75
C ASN A 401 -36.26 -13.25 -23.30
N ILE A 402 -35.80 -13.13 -22.06
CA ILE A 402 -35.23 -11.87 -21.54
C ILE A 402 -33.98 -11.51 -22.35
N VAL A 403 -33.09 -12.48 -22.56
CA VAL A 403 -31.84 -12.29 -23.31
C VAL A 403 -32.13 -11.98 -24.78
N GLU A 404 -33.08 -12.68 -25.42
CA GLU A 404 -33.44 -12.46 -26.81
C GLU A 404 -33.99 -11.02 -27.03
N VAL A 405 -34.91 -10.58 -26.18
CA VAL A 405 -35.50 -9.24 -26.26
C VAL A 405 -34.45 -8.15 -26.03
N MET A 406 -33.61 -8.29 -25.00
CA MET A 406 -32.56 -7.31 -24.72
C MET A 406 -31.56 -7.20 -25.85
N ALA A 407 -31.01 -8.34 -26.31
CA ALA A 407 -30.03 -8.39 -27.38
C ALA A 407 -30.58 -7.84 -28.72
N GLU A 408 -31.84 -8.10 -29.03
CA GLU A 408 -32.50 -7.54 -30.21
C GLU A 408 -32.61 -6.00 -30.15
N ASN A 409 -33.02 -5.46 -28.99
CA ASN A 409 -33.16 -4.01 -28.82
C ASN A 409 -31.83 -3.28 -28.75
N GLU A 410 -30.74 -3.97 -28.40
CA GLU A 410 -29.36 -3.44 -28.51
C GLU A 410 -28.78 -3.60 -29.94
N GLY A 411 -29.52 -4.26 -30.87
CA GLY A 411 -29.03 -4.54 -32.22
C GLY A 411 -27.99 -5.67 -32.30
N LEU A 412 -27.82 -6.45 -31.21
CA LEU A 412 -26.82 -7.50 -31.08
C LEU A 412 -27.39 -8.88 -31.49
N PHE A 413 -27.71 -9.04 -32.78
CA PHE A 413 -28.37 -10.24 -33.29
C PHE A 413 -27.58 -11.53 -33.12
N ALA A 414 -26.27 -11.51 -33.10
CA ALA A 414 -25.46 -12.69 -32.79
C ALA A 414 -25.62 -13.15 -31.35
N HIS A 415 -25.75 -12.23 -30.40
CA HIS A 415 -26.06 -12.53 -28.99
C HIS A 415 -27.47 -13.14 -28.86
N LYS A 416 -28.47 -12.56 -29.52
CA LYS A 416 -29.81 -13.12 -29.60
C LYS A 416 -29.79 -14.56 -30.14
N ASN A 417 -29.13 -14.76 -31.29
CA ASN A 417 -29.06 -16.07 -31.93
C ASN A 417 -28.37 -17.13 -31.07
N ALA A 418 -27.35 -16.76 -30.28
CA ALA A 418 -26.72 -17.66 -29.34
C ALA A 418 -27.69 -18.23 -28.30
N MET A 419 -28.66 -17.44 -27.88
CA MET A 419 -29.75 -17.88 -26.98
C MET A 419 -30.79 -18.68 -27.73
N THR A 420 -31.27 -18.19 -28.87
CA THR A 420 -32.30 -18.83 -29.73
C THR A 420 -31.93 -20.28 -30.10
N LEU A 421 -30.66 -20.51 -30.49
CA LEU A 421 -30.21 -21.86 -30.86
C LEU A 421 -30.25 -22.81 -29.67
N ARG A 422 -29.92 -22.36 -28.47
CA ARG A 422 -29.99 -23.20 -27.27
C ARG A 422 -31.42 -23.50 -26.85
N LEU A 423 -32.32 -22.51 -26.94
CA LEU A 423 -33.75 -22.72 -26.67
C LEU A 423 -34.39 -23.73 -27.64
N LYS A 424 -33.95 -23.76 -28.90
CA LYS A 424 -34.43 -24.73 -29.89
C LYS A 424 -33.89 -26.13 -29.65
N SER A 425 -32.85 -26.29 -28.83
CA SER A 425 -32.21 -27.60 -28.58
C SER A 425 -32.76 -28.35 -27.37
N ILE A 426 -33.68 -27.73 -26.58
CA ILE A 426 -34.23 -28.29 -25.31
C ILE A 426 -35.76 -28.52 -25.34
#